data_764c1c8f3659d46d99d68aa836814a06
#
_entry.id   764c1c8f3659d46d99d68aa836814a06
#
_cell.length_a   1.000
_cell.length_b   1.000
_cell.length_c   1.000
_cell.angle_alpha   90.00
_cell.angle_beta   90.00
_cell.angle_gamma   90.00
#
_symmetry.space_group_name_H-M   'P 1'
#
loop_
_entity.id
_entity.type
_entity.pdbx_description
1 polymer ?
#
loop_
_entity_poly.entity_id
_entity_poly.type
_entity_poly.pdbx_seq_one_letter_code
_entity_poly.pdbx_strand_id
1 'polypeptide(L)'
;RKGMPPELAMQLPLLKEVLAAMKVKMLEIDGFEADDIIGTVAKKAEAEGYETMIISGDKDELQLAAGKTKVLITKKGISEFELYDEAAIYEKYGFSPEQIIDFKGLMGDPSDNIPGVPGVGEKTALKLVQDFGSIENLLANTGRITSASLRNKIEENAQLALMSKRLATINTEVPIEIDFEEFKVEEPDYDELIDIYVKLEFNSFLKKLQATRKNAGAGARTDAKAITGEADAAKDPDREPDGHSAAASSSGSGYTTEARDLTELKRVLITRENELDLLRDDLKADQTIIIKVFNDRNHRDFPVVYGINILSTNTSYFIKTEGTGLLPLLAGMITREGIRIAGHNLKEDYYALLANGFSELPAGQKTESVFDTAFDTAIAQYLIDPSRSNYELKAMMLEYFHEDMETEADFLSDNGQMGFLDGSEPKYMEYGTKWCVSVERLIGVLSQYLIKEELETIFYEVELPLIEVLASMEHCGFAVDRKELSGAGLNIGIRISELTDAIYRLAGEEFN
;
A
#
# COMPACT_ATOMS: atom_id res chain seq x y z
N ARG A 1 2.96 30.16 16.54
CA ARG A 1 2.26 29.13 15.70
C ARG A 1 1.65 28.06 16.60
N LYS A 2 0.49 27.49 16.26
CA LYS A 2 0.02 26.25 16.87
C LYS A 2 1.00 25.15 16.49
N GLY A 3 1.42 24.33 17.45
CA GLY A 3 2.28 23.18 17.17
C GLY A 3 1.64 22.21 16.18
N MET A 4 2.45 21.33 15.60
CA MET A 4 1.98 20.27 14.73
C MET A 4 0.97 19.38 15.47
N PRO A 5 -0.15 18.96 14.84
CA PRO A 5 -1.07 17.98 15.43
C PRO A 5 -0.33 16.70 15.80
N PRO A 6 -0.62 16.08 16.96
CA PRO A 6 0.06 14.87 17.40
C PRO A 6 -0.02 13.74 16.38
N GLU A 7 -1.15 13.59 15.69
CA GLU A 7 -1.39 12.57 14.68
C GLU A 7 -0.47 12.74 13.45
N LEU A 8 -0.18 13.98 13.07
CA LEU A 8 0.77 14.27 11.99
C LEU A 8 2.21 14.06 12.45
N ALA A 9 2.53 14.42 13.69
CA ALA A 9 3.86 14.20 14.25
C ALA A 9 4.26 12.71 14.27
N MET A 10 3.29 11.80 14.52
CA MET A 10 3.52 10.36 14.49
C MET A 10 3.78 9.81 13.07
N GLN A 11 3.34 10.50 12.02
CA GLN A 11 3.54 10.06 10.64
C GLN A 11 4.90 10.46 10.06
N LEU A 12 5.57 11.48 10.62
CA LEU A 12 6.88 11.93 10.11
C LEU A 12 7.98 10.87 10.15
N PRO A 13 8.13 10.06 11.23
CA PRO A 13 9.11 8.96 11.23
C PRO A 13 8.85 7.96 10.10
N LEU A 14 7.58 7.56 9.89
CA LEU A 14 7.19 6.63 8.83
C LEU A 14 7.49 7.18 7.43
N LEU A 15 7.24 8.50 7.21
CA LEU A 15 7.62 9.15 5.97
C LEU A 15 9.14 9.11 5.74
N LYS A 16 9.93 9.34 6.79
CA LYS A 16 11.40 9.27 6.71
C LYS A 16 11.89 7.86 6.40
N GLU A 17 11.26 6.82 6.98
CA GLU A 17 11.56 5.41 6.64
C GLU A 17 11.33 5.15 5.14
N VAL A 18 10.19 5.58 4.59
CA VAL A 18 9.89 5.45 3.15
C VAL A 18 10.93 6.16 2.29
N LEU A 19 11.26 7.42 2.63
CA LEU A 19 12.24 8.21 1.86
C LEU A 19 13.65 7.61 1.94
N ALA A 20 14.04 7.05 3.09
CA ALA A 20 15.31 6.36 3.25
C ALA A 20 15.39 5.10 2.38
N ALA A 21 14.34 4.26 2.39
CA ALA A 21 14.24 3.09 1.51
C ALA A 21 14.20 3.46 0.02
N MET A 22 13.65 4.64 -0.32
CA MET A 22 13.72 5.22 -1.68
C MET A 22 15.09 5.80 -2.03
N LYS A 23 16.06 5.78 -1.11
CA LYS A 23 17.39 6.41 -1.26
C LYS A 23 17.32 7.92 -1.55
N VAL A 24 16.28 8.58 -1.02
CA VAL A 24 16.15 10.05 -1.14
C VAL A 24 16.96 10.70 -0.02
N LYS A 25 17.92 11.55 -0.39
CA LYS A 25 18.74 12.30 0.58
C LYS A 25 17.87 13.29 1.34
N MET A 26 17.87 13.21 2.67
CA MET A 26 17.18 14.12 3.57
C MET A 26 18.18 14.98 4.33
N LEU A 27 17.88 16.27 4.48
CA LEU A 27 18.71 17.22 5.22
C LEU A 27 17.89 17.87 6.34
N GLU A 28 18.44 17.87 7.53
CA GLU A 28 17.88 18.54 8.71
C GLU A 28 19.01 19.19 9.50
N ILE A 29 18.78 20.40 9.98
CA ILE A 29 19.73 21.11 10.85
C ILE A 29 18.95 21.85 11.93
N ASP A 30 19.29 21.59 13.18
CA ASP A 30 18.66 22.25 14.31
C ASP A 30 18.89 23.76 14.27
N GLY A 31 17.80 24.52 14.47
CA GLY A 31 17.85 25.98 14.53
C GLY A 31 17.72 26.70 13.20
N PHE A 32 17.56 25.99 12.09
CA PHE A 32 17.31 26.56 10.76
C PHE A 32 15.98 26.05 10.20
N GLU A 33 15.33 26.88 9.39
CA GLU A 33 14.11 26.49 8.69
C GLU A 33 14.47 25.71 7.40
N ALA A 34 13.51 24.95 6.87
CA ALA A 34 13.70 24.18 5.64
C ALA A 34 14.10 25.07 4.46
N ASP A 35 13.49 26.26 4.37
CA ASP A 35 13.73 27.25 3.31
C ASP A 35 15.18 27.74 3.32
N ASP A 36 15.78 27.91 4.52
CA ASP A 36 17.18 28.29 4.68
C ASP A 36 18.11 27.20 4.15
N ILE A 37 17.79 25.94 4.42
CA ILE A 37 18.56 24.79 3.92
C ILE A 37 18.42 24.71 2.41
N ILE A 38 17.20 24.82 1.86
CA ILE A 38 16.91 24.79 0.41
C ILE A 38 17.68 25.92 -0.29
N GLY A 39 17.60 27.16 0.23
CA GLY A 39 18.30 28.30 -0.34
C GLY A 39 19.82 28.12 -0.31
N THR A 40 20.35 27.56 0.78
CA THR A 40 21.80 27.28 0.91
C THR A 40 22.26 26.20 -0.07
N VAL A 41 21.47 25.10 -0.21
CA VAL A 41 21.76 24.02 -1.17
C VAL A 41 21.74 24.58 -2.60
N ALA A 42 20.70 25.35 -2.96
CA ALA A 42 20.57 25.93 -4.30
C ALA A 42 21.75 26.85 -4.64
N LYS A 43 22.15 27.71 -3.71
CA LYS A 43 23.30 28.63 -3.90
C LYS A 43 24.63 27.86 -4.08
N LYS A 44 24.86 26.81 -3.29
CA LYS A 44 26.07 25.97 -3.41
C LYS A 44 26.04 25.16 -4.71
N ALA A 45 24.92 24.60 -5.10
CA ALA A 45 24.75 23.88 -6.37
C ALA A 45 25.04 24.77 -7.57
N GLU A 46 24.57 26.01 -7.57
CA GLU A 46 24.85 26.97 -8.61
C GLU A 46 26.36 27.32 -8.70
N ALA A 47 27.02 27.49 -7.55
CA ALA A 47 28.47 27.76 -7.49
C ALA A 47 29.30 26.60 -8.08
N GLU A 48 28.83 25.36 -7.98
CA GLU A 48 29.43 24.17 -8.59
C GLU A 48 28.98 23.92 -10.03
N GLY A 49 28.08 24.76 -10.56
CA GLY A 49 27.65 24.71 -11.94
C GLY A 49 26.39 23.91 -12.22
N TYR A 50 25.71 23.36 -11.20
CA TYR A 50 24.47 22.64 -11.34
C TYR A 50 23.30 23.57 -11.67
N GLU A 51 22.26 23.00 -12.29
CA GLU A 51 20.93 23.60 -12.40
C GLU A 51 20.04 23.07 -11.27
N THR A 52 19.31 23.97 -10.58
CA THR A 52 18.48 23.60 -9.44
C THR A 52 17.00 23.81 -9.77
N MET A 53 16.17 22.82 -9.48
CA MET A 53 14.72 22.92 -9.53
C MET A 53 14.16 22.76 -8.11
N ILE A 54 13.68 23.85 -7.53
CA ILE A 54 13.00 23.85 -6.24
C ILE A 54 11.52 23.53 -6.49
N ILE A 55 10.97 22.52 -5.81
CA ILE A 55 9.54 22.16 -5.89
C ILE A 55 8.92 22.45 -4.53
N SER A 56 8.04 23.44 -4.47
CA SER A 56 7.45 23.90 -3.21
C SER A 56 6.00 24.33 -3.38
N GLY A 57 5.26 24.34 -2.27
CA GLY A 57 3.97 25.03 -2.15
C GLY A 57 4.11 26.46 -1.65
N ASP A 58 5.31 26.83 -1.18
CA ASP A 58 5.59 28.14 -0.59
C ASP A 58 6.09 29.14 -1.64
N LYS A 59 5.48 30.31 -1.66
CA LYS A 59 5.87 31.39 -2.56
C LYS A 59 7.08 32.18 -2.08
N ASP A 60 7.53 31.97 -0.85
CA ASP A 60 8.71 32.63 -0.32
C ASP A 60 9.97 32.21 -1.09
N GLU A 61 9.95 30.97 -1.56
CA GLU A 61 11.01 30.41 -2.40
C GLU A 61 11.18 31.10 -3.75
N LEU A 62 10.20 31.91 -4.19
CA LEU A 62 10.33 32.69 -5.42
C LEU A 62 11.50 33.68 -5.38
N GLN A 63 11.97 34.10 -4.21
CA GLN A 63 13.17 34.95 -4.07
C GLN A 63 14.45 34.23 -4.52
N LEU A 64 14.43 32.87 -4.62
CA LEU A 64 15.53 32.03 -5.04
C LEU A 64 15.56 31.76 -6.56
N ALA A 65 14.50 32.15 -7.30
CA ALA A 65 14.35 31.84 -8.73
C ALA A 65 15.23 32.72 -9.62
N ALA A 66 16.56 32.69 -9.44
CA ALA A 66 17.53 33.46 -10.19
C ALA A 66 18.68 32.57 -10.70
N GLY A 67 19.42 33.06 -11.72
CA GLY A 67 20.55 32.35 -12.28
C GLY A 67 20.18 30.97 -12.83
N LYS A 68 20.76 29.91 -12.27
CA LYS A 68 20.47 28.51 -12.63
C LYS A 68 19.40 27.85 -11.80
N THR A 69 18.77 28.57 -10.86
CA THR A 69 17.70 28.05 -9.98
C THR A 69 16.34 28.44 -10.51
N LYS A 70 15.46 27.47 -10.63
CA LYS A 70 14.05 27.63 -10.99
C LYS A 70 13.16 27.10 -9.86
N VAL A 71 11.98 27.70 -9.70
CA VAL A 71 10.99 27.31 -8.67
C VAL A 71 9.71 26.84 -9.31
N LEU A 72 9.27 25.63 -8.97
CA LEU A 72 8.05 25.04 -9.42
C LEU A 72 7.04 25.09 -8.27
N ILE A 73 6.04 25.99 -8.37
CA ILE A 73 5.00 26.15 -7.36
C ILE A 73 3.80 25.24 -7.65
N THR A 74 3.39 24.43 -6.68
CA THR A 74 2.20 23.60 -6.76
C THR A 74 0.93 24.42 -6.45
N LYS A 75 -0.11 24.37 -7.32
CA LYS A 75 -1.37 25.14 -7.17
C LYS A 75 -2.52 24.35 -6.56
N LYS A 76 -2.82 23.18 -7.15
CA LYS A 76 -3.86 22.26 -6.66
C LYS A 76 -3.32 20.84 -6.64
N GLY A 77 -3.02 20.35 -5.44
CA GLY A 77 -2.41 19.04 -5.28
C GLY A 77 -1.09 18.97 -6.06
N ILE A 78 -0.87 17.83 -6.73
CA ILE A 78 0.33 17.54 -7.52
C ILE A 78 0.08 17.59 -9.04
N SER A 79 -1.06 18.11 -9.49
CA SER A 79 -1.48 18.06 -10.91
C SER A 79 -1.33 19.39 -11.64
N GLU A 80 -1.33 20.53 -10.92
CA GLU A 80 -1.16 21.86 -11.52
C GLU A 80 0.08 22.54 -10.95
N PHE A 81 1.00 22.91 -11.84
CA PHE A 81 2.25 23.58 -11.49
C PHE A 81 2.40 24.90 -12.21
N GLU A 82 3.13 25.82 -11.61
CA GLU A 82 3.57 27.06 -12.24
C GLU A 82 5.09 27.19 -12.07
N LEU A 83 5.80 27.21 -13.18
CA LEU A 83 7.26 27.33 -13.21
C LEU A 83 7.67 28.80 -13.19
N TYR A 84 8.57 29.15 -12.28
CA TYR A 84 9.15 30.46 -12.16
C TYR A 84 10.66 30.43 -12.37
N ASP A 85 11.10 31.23 -13.25
CA ASP A 85 12.48 31.71 -13.40
C ASP A 85 12.49 33.25 -13.31
N GLU A 86 13.63 33.85 -13.43
CA GLU A 86 13.80 35.31 -13.36
C GLU A 86 12.89 36.06 -14.36
N ALA A 87 12.75 35.53 -15.58
CA ALA A 87 11.92 36.12 -16.62
C ALA A 87 10.42 36.04 -16.27
N ALA A 88 9.95 34.90 -15.77
CA ALA A 88 8.54 34.69 -15.36
C ALA A 88 8.17 35.58 -14.15
N ILE A 89 9.09 35.76 -13.20
CA ILE A 89 8.91 36.70 -12.08
C ILE A 89 8.81 38.12 -12.57
N TYR A 90 9.71 38.52 -13.44
CA TYR A 90 9.70 39.86 -14.01
C TYR A 90 8.44 40.15 -14.83
N GLU A 91 7.98 39.18 -15.62
CA GLU A 91 6.71 39.29 -16.38
C GLU A 91 5.53 39.46 -15.44
N LYS A 92 5.49 38.72 -14.36
CA LYS A 92 4.35 38.69 -13.42
C LYS A 92 4.31 39.87 -12.46
N TYR A 93 5.46 40.26 -11.91
CA TYR A 93 5.58 41.26 -10.84
C TYR A 93 6.23 42.57 -11.28
N GLY A 94 6.97 42.60 -12.41
CA GLY A 94 7.67 43.76 -12.91
C GLY A 94 8.95 44.10 -12.13
N PHE A 95 9.52 43.14 -11.41
CA PHE A 95 10.76 43.26 -10.65
C PHE A 95 11.52 41.92 -10.57
N SER A 96 12.79 41.92 -10.10
CA SER A 96 13.60 40.72 -10.01
C SER A 96 13.24 39.82 -8.81
N PRO A 97 13.63 38.54 -8.81
CA PRO A 97 13.40 37.61 -7.70
C PRO A 97 13.87 38.13 -6.34
N GLU A 98 15.02 38.79 -6.32
CA GLU A 98 15.60 39.38 -5.11
C GLU A 98 14.71 40.45 -4.46
N GLN A 99 13.79 41.05 -5.23
CA GLN A 99 12.89 42.11 -4.76
C GLN A 99 11.60 41.54 -4.16
N ILE A 100 11.38 40.21 -4.18
CA ILE A 100 10.27 39.52 -3.48
C ILE A 100 10.35 39.86 -1.97
N ILE A 101 11.54 39.91 -1.39
CA ILE A 101 11.70 40.24 0.04
C ILE A 101 11.24 41.66 0.37
N ASP A 102 11.49 42.63 -0.53
CA ASP A 102 11.03 44.01 -0.40
C ASP A 102 9.49 44.08 -0.52
N PHE A 103 8.94 43.34 -1.47
CA PHE A 103 7.52 43.24 -1.68
C PHE A 103 6.81 42.67 -0.43
N LYS A 104 7.31 41.56 0.14
CA LYS A 104 6.82 40.98 1.38
C LYS A 104 7.09 41.87 2.60
N GLY A 105 8.22 42.51 2.65
CA GLY A 105 8.57 43.47 3.71
C GLY A 105 7.58 44.61 3.81
N LEU A 106 7.05 45.10 2.68
CA LEU A 106 6.03 46.16 2.65
C LEU A 106 4.61 45.63 2.89
N MET A 107 4.22 44.53 2.21
CA MET A 107 2.87 43.97 2.28
C MET A 107 2.63 43.25 3.60
N GLY A 108 3.64 42.59 4.16
CA GLY A 108 3.54 41.64 5.23
C GLY A 108 3.10 40.26 4.72
N ASP A 109 3.19 39.27 5.60
CA ASP A 109 2.67 37.93 5.39
C ASP A 109 2.00 37.42 6.66
N PRO A 110 0.66 37.32 6.68
CA PRO A 110 -0.06 36.81 7.85
C PRO A 110 0.20 35.34 8.15
N SER A 111 0.55 34.51 7.14
CA SER A 111 0.86 33.09 7.35
C SER A 111 2.13 32.91 8.16
N ASP A 112 3.13 33.75 7.96
CA ASP A 112 4.40 33.72 8.69
C ASP A 112 4.51 34.76 9.80
N ASN A 113 3.38 35.44 10.08
CA ASN A 113 3.31 36.47 11.10
C ASN A 113 4.28 37.64 10.85
N ILE A 114 4.52 37.93 9.58
CA ILE A 114 5.31 39.08 9.14
C ILE A 114 4.39 40.29 9.05
N PRO A 115 4.62 41.35 9.86
CA PRO A 115 3.63 42.45 10.02
C PRO A 115 3.48 43.34 8.78
N GLY A 116 4.54 43.56 8.01
CA GLY A 116 4.54 44.53 6.92
C GLY A 116 4.29 45.98 7.39
N VAL A 117 3.93 46.85 6.47
CA VAL A 117 3.52 48.23 6.77
C VAL A 117 2.00 48.32 6.91
N PRO A 118 1.43 48.71 8.05
CA PRO A 118 -0.02 48.79 8.25
C PRO A 118 -0.74 49.61 7.19
N GLY A 119 -1.70 48.99 6.47
CA GLY A 119 -2.47 49.63 5.41
C GLY A 119 -1.75 49.75 4.05
N VAL A 120 -0.64 49.04 3.87
CA VAL A 120 0.00 48.77 2.59
C VAL A 120 -0.38 47.37 2.17
N GLY A 121 -1.26 47.20 1.21
CA GLY A 121 -1.65 45.91 0.66
C GLY A 121 -0.85 45.58 -0.63
N GLU A 122 -1.08 44.39 -1.19
CA GLU A 122 -0.37 43.80 -2.34
C GLU A 122 -0.17 44.81 -3.49
N LYS A 123 -1.24 45.43 -3.98
CA LYS A 123 -1.17 46.40 -5.12
C LYS A 123 -0.29 47.61 -4.83
N THR A 124 -0.31 48.10 -3.59
CA THR A 124 0.49 49.27 -3.18
C THR A 124 1.94 48.86 -3.01
N ALA A 125 2.20 47.75 -2.37
CA ALA A 125 3.57 47.20 -2.23
C ALA A 125 4.20 46.90 -3.59
N LEU A 126 3.47 46.25 -4.49
CA LEU A 126 3.91 45.97 -5.86
C LEU A 126 4.39 47.25 -6.56
N LYS A 127 3.55 48.29 -6.54
CA LYS A 127 3.90 49.56 -7.18
C LYS A 127 5.11 50.24 -6.52
N LEU A 128 5.20 50.20 -5.20
CA LEU A 128 6.32 50.80 -4.48
C LEU A 128 7.68 50.08 -4.84
N VAL A 129 7.65 48.76 -4.93
CA VAL A 129 8.87 48.02 -5.33
C VAL A 129 9.23 48.30 -6.79
N GLN A 130 8.26 48.35 -7.71
CA GLN A 130 8.49 48.72 -9.09
C GLN A 130 9.07 50.15 -9.24
N ASP A 131 8.56 51.11 -8.46
CA ASP A 131 8.96 52.53 -8.56
C ASP A 131 10.30 52.84 -7.86
N PHE A 132 10.64 52.11 -6.79
CA PHE A 132 11.78 52.39 -5.91
C PHE A 132 12.82 51.27 -5.84
N GLY A 133 12.50 50.05 -6.25
CA GLY A 133 13.40 48.90 -6.28
C GLY A 133 13.59 48.21 -4.92
N SER A 134 13.86 48.98 -3.86
CA SER A 134 14.03 48.41 -2.50
C SER A 134 13.41 49.28 -1.43
N ILE A 135 13.19 48.71 -0.24
CA ILE A 135 12.70 49.43 0.94
C ILE A 135 13.67 50.53 1.36
N GLU A 136 14.97 50.26 1.31
CA GLU A 136 15.98 51.24 1.68
C GLU A 136 15.93 52.46 0.75
N ASN A 137 15.84 52.25 -0.57
CA ASN A 137 15.72 53.33 -1.54
C ASN A 137 14.38 54.08 -1.43
N LEU A 138 13.30 53.33 -1.14
CA LEU A 138 12.00 53.95 -0.85
C LEU A 138 12.07 54.90 0.34
N LEU A 139 12.68 54.47 1.45
CA LEU A 139 12.85 55.26 2.66
C LEU A 139 13.74 56.49 2.47
N ALA A 140 14.78 56.35 1.64
CA ALA A 140 15.66 57.47 1.29
C ALA A 140 14.97 58.50 0.37
N ASN A 141 13.88 58.13 -0.33
CA ASN A 141 13.22 58.96 -1.35
C ASN A 141 11.73 59.13 -1.13
N THR A 142 11.24 59.16 0.14
CA THR A 142 9.82 59.25 0.48
C THR A 142 9.15 60.50 -0.15
N GLY A 143 9.89 61.58 -0.38
CA GLY A 143 9.41 62.78 -1.04
C GLY A 143 8.85 62.55 -2.46
N ARG A 144 9.22 61.47 -3.14
CA ARG A 144 8.70 61.09 -4.47
C ARG A 144 7.30 60.41 -4.39
N ILE A 145 6.85 60.06 -3.20
CA ILE A 145 5.52 59.47 -3.01
C ILE A 145 4.50 60.59 -3.12
N THR A 146 3.63 60.53 -4.12
CA THR A 146 2.63 61.56 -4.39
C THR A 146 1.56 61.66 -3.33
N SER A 147 1.14 60.54 -2.72
CA SER A 147 0.16 60.47 -1.65
C SER A 147 0.77 60.81 -0.29
N ALA A 148 0.40 61.96 0.29
CA ALA A 148 0.87 62.35 1.62
C ALA A 148 0.52 61.33 2.72
N SER A 149 -0.68 60.71 2.64
CA SER A 149 -1.10 59.65 3.58
C SER A 149 -0.23 58.42 3.48
N LEU A 150 0.11 57.97 2.28
CA LEU A 150 0.99 56.81 2.06
C LEU A 150 2.42 57.13 2.52
N ARG A 151 2.92 58.31 2.22
CA ARG A 151 4.24 58.77 2.67
C ARG A 151 4.37 58.72 4.19
N ASN A 152 3.43 59.32 4.91
CA ASN A 152 3.44 59.31 6.37
C ASN A 152 3.40 57.86 6.94
N LYS A 153 2.59 56.96 6.36
CA LYS A 153 2.56 55.55 6.78
C LYS A 153 3.92 54.86 6.60
N ILE A 154 4.58 55.09 5.49
CA ILE A 154 5.90 54.51 5.23
C ILE A 154 6.96 55.08 6.18
N GLU A 155 6.98 56.39 6.41
CA GLU A 155 7.92 57.03 7.34
C GLU A 155 7.70 56.59 8.80
N GLU A 156 6.46 56.56 9.26
CA GLU A 156 6.10 56.12 10.61
C GLU A 156 6.42 54.64 10.89
N ASN A 157 6.39 53.79 9.85
CA ASN A 157 6.60 52.38 9.98
C ASN A 157 7.91 51.88 9.33
N ALA A 158 8.89 52.76 9.13
CA ALA A 158 10.17 52.45 8.45
C ALA A 158 10.88 51.26 9.11
N GLN A 159 11.00 51.25 10.43
CA GLN A 159 11.64 50.14 11.16
C GLN A 159 10.89 48.81 11.04
N LEU A 160 9.57 48.89 10.98
CA LEU A 160 8.73 47.70 10.82
C LEU A 160 8.88 47.10 9.43
N ALA A 161 8.97 47.94 8.38
CA ALA A 161 9.22 47.49 7.02
C ALA A 161 10.60 46.79 6.88
N LEU A 162 11.66 47.39 7.45
CA LEU A 162 12.99 46.79 7.44
C LEU A 162 13.06 45.50 8.24
N MET A 163 12.38 45.41 9.38
CA MET A 163 12.28 44.20 10.16
C MET A 163 11.53 43.12 9.38
N SER A 164 10.39 43.45 8.76
CA SER A 164 9.60 42.55 7.94
C SER A 164 10.38 42.03 6.73
N LYS A 165 11.14 42.86 6.03
CA LYS A 165 12.05 42.43 4.96
C LYS A 165 13.05 41.41 5.47
N ARG A 166 13.69 41.68 6.63
CA ARG A 166 14.68 40.76 7.22
C ARG A 166 14.03 39.42 7.62
N LEU A 167 12.78 39.41 8.10
CA LEU A 167 12.05 38.20 8.43
C LEU A 167 11.65 37.39 7.18
N ALA A 168 11.36 38.06 6.08
CA ALA A 168 11.03 37.43 4.80
C ALA A 168 12.25 36.93 4.01
N THR A 169 13.47 37.28 4.44
CA THR A 169 14.70 36.91 3.72
C THR A 169 15.16 35.53 4.13
N ILE A 170 15.23 34.59 3.19
CA ILE A 170 15.80 33.24 3.36
C ILE A 170 17.31 33.34 3.59
N ASN A 171 17.79 32.67 4.62
CA ASN A 171 19.23 32.59 4.89
C ASN A 171 19.89 31.54 4.00
N THR A 172 20.72 31.96 3.09
CA THR A 172 21.47 31.10 2.14
C THR A 172 22.87 30.73 2.61
N GLU A 173 23.17 30.90 3.91
CA GLU A 173 24.51 30.67 4.49
C GLU A 173 24.42 29.75 5.72
N VAL A 174 23.55 28.74 5.67
CA VAL A 174 23.46 27.69 6.72
C VAL A 174 24.79 26.94 6.78
N PRO A 175 25.33 26.67 7.97
CA PRO A 175 26.58 25.94 8.14
C PRO A 175 26.43 24.45 7.91
N ILE A 176 26.16 24.06 6.66
CA ILE A 176 25.99 22.68 6.20
C ILE A 176 27.09 22.30 5.22
N GLU A 177 27.72 21.17 5.43
CA GLU A 177 28.59 20.55 4.44
C GLU A 177 27.74 19.75 3.45
N ILE A 178 27.95 19.94 2.17
CA ILE A 178 27.18 19.32 1.09
C ILE A 178 28.18 18.65 0.15
N ASP A 179 28.05 17.36 -0.02
CA ASP A 179 28.66 16.60 -1.10
C ASP A 179 27.58 16.22 -2.12
N PHE A 180 27.59 16.85 -3.30
CA PHE A 180 26.58 16.58 -4.33
C PHE A 180 26.71 15.19 -4.95
N GLU A 181 27.78 14.45 -4.73
CA GLU A 181 27.88 13.04 -5.11
C GLU A 181 26.89 12.17 -4.33
N GLU A 182 26.60 12.55 -3.07
CA GLU A 182 25.60 11.86 -2.23
C GLU A 182 24.14 12.13 -2.64
N PHE A 183 23.91 13.08 -3.56
CA PHE A 183 22.58 13.40 -4.09
C PHE A 183 22.28 12.68 -5.40
N LYS A 184 23.16 11.79 -5.85
CA LYS A 184 22.90 10.97 -7.03
C LYS A 184 21.70 10.08 -6.79
N VAL A 185 20.85 9.99 -7.81
CA VAL A 185 19.71 9.08 -7.80
C VAL A 185 20.23 7.65 -7.81
N GLU A 186 19.91 6.90 -6.77
CA GLU A 186 20.21 5.48 -6.65
C GLU A 186 18.92 4.66 -6.84
N GLU A 187 19.07 3.39 -7.16
CA GLU A 187 17.94 2.47 -7.16
C GLU A 187 17.41 2.29 -5.73
N PRO A 188 16.08 2.36 -5.54
CA PRO A 188 15.46 2.14 -4.23
C PRO A 188 15.76 0.74 -3.68
N ASP A 189 15.74 0.60 -2.38
CA ASP A 189 15.67 -0.70 -1.73
C ASP A 189 14.24 -1.24 -1.86
N TYR A 190 14.03 -2.07 -2.89
CA TYR A 190 12.71 -2.58 -3.23
C TYR A 190 12.14 -3.52 -2.16
N ASP A 191 12.99 -4.29 -1.48
CA ASP A 191 12.55 -5.24 -0.47
C ASP A 191 12.12 -4.49 0.81
N GLU A 192 12.91 -3.50 1.26
CA GLU A 192 12.54 -2.62 2.37
C GLU A 192 11.27 -1.79 2.08
N LEU A 193 11.11 -1.30 0.83
CA LEU A 193 9.89 -0.59 0.42
C LEU A 193 8.64 -1.48 0.43
N ILE A 194 8.77 -2.75 0.04
CA ILE A 194 7.67 -3.71 0.12
C ILE A 194 7.25 -3.88 1.57
N ASP A 195 8.18 -4.10 2.49
CA ASP A 195 7.90 -4.27 3.91
C ASP A 195 7.19 -3.05 4.50
N ILE A 196 7.69 -1.84 4.22
CA ILE A 196 7.08 -0.60 4.69
C ILE A 196 5.69 -0.41 4.09
N TYR A 197 5.49 -0.65 2.79
CA TYR A 197 4.20 -0.46 2.13
C TYR A 197 3.17 -1.51 2.55
N VAL A 198 3.60 -2.74 2.89
CA VAL A 198 2.73 -3.76 3.50
C VAL A 198 2.29 -3.30 4.88
N LYS A 199 3.25 -2.91 5.74
CA LYS A 199 2.99 -2.40 7.10
C LYS A 199 2.04 -1.18 7.11
N LEU A 200 2.14 -0.30 6.11
CA LEU A 200 1.30 0.90 5.98
C LEU A 200 0.02 0.66 5.14
N GLU A 201 -0.21 -0.56 4.67
CA GLU A 201 -1.34 -0.92 3.80
C GLU A 201 -1.44 -0.09 2.50
N PHE A 202 -0.31 0.33 1.95
CA PHE A 202 -0.22 1.15 0.74
C PHE A 202 -0.38 0.31 -0.54
N ASN A 203 -1.51 -0.37 -0.68
CA ASN A 203 -1.79 -1.32 -1.76
C ASN A 203 -1.60 -0.78 -3.18
N SER A 204 -1.90 0.50 -3.41
CA SER A 204 -1.71 1.14 -4.72
C SER A 204 -0.22 1.36 -5.06
N PHE A 205 0.61 1.66 -4.06
CA PHE A 205 2.05 1.77 -4.24
C PHE A 205 2.70 0.41 -4.42
N LEU A 206 2.27 -0.62 -3.69
CA LEU A 206 2.70 -2.00 -3.88
C LEU A 206 2.47 -2.47 -5.32
N LYS A 207 1.28 -2.26 -5.88
CA LYS A 207 0.98 -2.60 -7.29
C LYS A 207 1.91 -1.91 -8.27
N LYS A 208 2.21 -0.61 -8.07
CA LYS A 208 3.14 0.13 -8.93
C LYS A 208 4.57 -0.38 -8.81
N LEU A 209 5.03 -0.65 -7.59
CA LEU A 209 6.37 -1.17 -7.32
C LEU A 209 6.60 -2.54 -8.00
N GLN A 210 5.62 -3.43 -7.89
CA GLN A 210 5.63 -4.74 -8.53
C GLN A 210 5.68 -4.65 -10.07
N ALA A 211 4.93 -3.71 -10.67
CA ALA A 211 4.97 -3.48 -12.11
C ALA A 211 6.35 -2.99 -12.57
N THR A 212 7.00 -2.12 -11.80
CA THR A 212 8.35 -1.63 -12.08
C THR A 212 9.38 -2.75 -12.00
N ARG A 213 9.31 -3.61 -10.96
CA ARG A 213 10.21 -4.76 -10.78
C ARG A 213 10.08 -5.81 -11.91
N LYS A 214 8.84 -6.09 -12.35
CA LYS A 214 8.59 -6.98 -13.51
C LYS A 214 9.24 -6.44 -14.80
N ASN A 215 9.16 -5.14 -15.03
CA ASN A 215 9.74 -4.50 -16.21
C ASN A 215 11.28 -4.47 -16.16
N ALA A 216 11.88 -4.24 -14.99
CA ALA A 216 13.32 -4.29 -14.79
C ALA A 216 13.88 -5.72 -14.98
N GLY A 217 13.17 -6.75 -14.49
CA GLY A 217 13.53 -8.16 -14.68
C GLY A 217 13.40 -8.67 -16.12
N ALA A 218 12.50 -8.08 -16.92
CA ALA A 218 12.35 -8.44 -18.34
C ALA A 218 13.47 -7.84 -19.21
N GLY A 219 14.04 -6.69 -18.82
CA GLY A 219 15.19 -6.08 -19.52
C GLY A 219 16.52 -6.78 -19.25
N ALA A 220 16.67 -7.45 -18.10
CA ALA A 220 17.91 -8.09 -17.69
C ALA A 220 18.12 -9.51 -18.31
N ARG A 221 17.14 -10.07 -19.01
CA ARG A 221 17.24 -11.39 -19.62
C ARG A 221 17.92 -11.43 -21.00
N THR A 222 18.27 -10.31 -21.58
CA THR A 222 18.93 -10.25 -22.91
C THR A 222 20.45 -10.09 -22.86
N ASP A 223 21.08 -9.76 -21.72
CA ASP A 223 22.53 -9.48 -21.66
C ASP A 223 23.36 -10.30 -20.64
N ALA A 224 22.79 -11.32 -20.02
CA ALA A 224 23.51 -12.19 -19.07
C ALA A 224 24.16 -13.39 -19.76
N LYS A 225 25.09 -13.13 -20.69
CA LYS A 225 26.07 -14.11 -21.15
C LYS A 225 27.44 -13.43 -21.30
N ALA A 226 28.10 -13.24 -20.19
CA ALA A 226 29.53 -13.08 -19.95
C ALA A 226 29.76 -12.22 -18.71
N ILE A 227 30.18 -12.84 -17.64
CA ILE A 227 31.30 -12.47 -16.78
C ILE A 227 31.15 -13.25 -15.48
N THR A 228 31.90 -14.36 -15.41
CA THR A 228 32.27 -15.01 -14.15
C THR A 228 33.44 -14.28 -13.55
N GLY A 229 33.29 -13.84 -12.30
CA GLY A 229 34.37 -13.24 -11.52
C GLY A 229 33.97 -13.19 -10.05
N GLU A 230 34.59 -14.08 -9.29
CA GLU A 230 34.50 -14.16 -7.83
C GLU A 230 34.98 -12.84 -7.18
N ALA A 231 34.24 -12.36 -6.17
CA ALA A 231 34.77 -11.45 -5.18
C ALA A 231 34.11 -11.67 -3.81
N ASP A 232 34.96 -11.94 -2.83
CA ASP A 232 34.70 -12.19 -1.43
C ASP A 232 33.89 -11.07 -0.73
N ALA A 233 32.90 -11.47 0.03
CA ALA A 233 32.17 -10.60 0.95
C ALA A 233 32.81 -10.66 2.33
N ALA A 234 33.36 -9.54 2.78
CA ALA A 234 33.79 -9.32 4.17
C ALA A 234 32.55 -9.11 5.06
N LYS A 235 32.42 -9.95 6.09
CA LYS A 235 31.40 -9.83 7.14
C LYS A 235 31.83 -8.80 8.18
N ASP A 236 30.98 -7.84 8.46
CA ASP A 236 31.02 -6.95 9.61
C ASP A 236 30.22 -7.59 10.77
N PRO A 237 30.81 -7.80 11.98
CA PRO A 237 30.20 -8.60 13.02
C PRO A 237 29.32 -7.88 14.04
N ASP A 238 29.01 -6.58 13.91
CA ASP A 238 28.34 -5.79 14.97
C ASP A 238 27.02 -5.12 14.56
N ARG A 239 26.21 -5.73 13.70
CA ARG A 239 24.86 -5.24 13.43
C ARG A 239 23.82 -6.25 13.90
N GLU A 240 23.21 -5.98 15.06
CA GLU A 240 21.97 -6.67 15.44
C GLU A 240 20.83 -6.28 14.47
N PRO A 241 20.09 -7.24 13.92
CA PRO A 241 18.98 -6.97 13.03
C PRO A 241 17.67 -6.90 13.80
N ASP A 242 17.16 -5.68 14.02
CA ASP A 242 15.75 -5.47 14.24
C ASP A 242 15.06 -5.42 12.85
N GLY A 243 14.65 -6.56 12.37
CA GLY A 243 13.93 -6.70 11.14
C GLY A 243 13.51 -8.16 10.93
N HIS A 244 12.23 -8.42 10.79
CA HIS A 244 11.63 -9.74 10.66
C HIS A 244 12.07 -10.48 9.37
N SER A 245 13.34 -10.81 9.27
CA SER A 245 13.84 -11.79 8.32
C SER A 245 14.13 -13.09 9.07
N ALA A 246 13.11 -13.92 9.20
CA ALA A 246 13.22 -15.23 9.85
C ALA A 246 13.80 -16.26 8.88
N ALA A 247 15.12 -16.33 8.80
CA ALA A 247 15.78 -17.57 8.44
C ALA A 247 15.76 -18.50 9.68
N ALA A 248 14.66 -19.22 9.88
CA ALA A 248 14.47 -20.12 11.00
C ALA A 248 14.89 -21.55 10.62
N SER A 249 15.83 -22.07 11.36
CA SER A 249 16.22 -23.48 11.35
C SER A 249 15.03 -24.36 11.77
N SER A 250 14.70 -25.33 10.91
CA SER A 250 13.65 -26.33 11.10
C SER A 250 13.81 -27.15 12.37
N SER A 251 12.88 -27.01 13.33
CA SER A 251 12.62 -28.06 14.31
C SER A 251 11.19 -27.94 14.83
N GLY A 252 10.27 -28.76 14.33
CA GLY A 252 8.98 -29.01 14.96
C GLY A 252 7.77 -29.19 14.05
N SER A 253 7.61 -28.46 12.97
CA SER A 253 6.52 -28.72 12.01
C SER A 253 7.06 -29.46 10.79
N GLY A 254 6.38 -30.49 10.33
CA GLY A 254 6.78 -31.25 9.14
C GLY A 254 6.63 -30.47 7.82
N TYR A 255 6.40 -29.16 7.88
CA TYR A 255 6.23 -28.26 6.74
C TYR A 255 7.51 -27.47 6.45
N THR A 256 7.81 -27.29 5.16
CA THR A 256 8.98 -26.53 4.69
C THR A 256 8.62 -25.06 4.44
N THR A 257 9.53 -24.16 4.81
CA THR A 257 9.45 -22.73 4.44
C THR A 257 10.15 -22.44 3.12
N GLU A 258 10.93 -23.39 2.60
CA GLU A 258 11.63 -23.25 1.32
C GLU A 258 10.67 -23.40 0.13
N ALA A 259 10.98 -22.71 -0.96
CA ALA A 259 10.23 -22.84 -2.21
C ALA A 259 10.40 -24.24 -2.76
N ARG A 260 9.30 -25.00 -2.87
CA ARG A 260 9.31 -26.30 -3.50
C ARG A 260 9.41 -26.13 -5.01
N ASP A 261 10.27 -26.89 -5.67
CA ASP A 261 10.33 -26.89 -7.13
C ASP A 261 9.03 -27.52 -7.70
N LEU A 262 8.22 -26.66 -8.31
CA LEU A 262 6.94 -27.06 -8.89
C LEU A 262 7.10 -28.03 -10.07
N THR A 263 8.31 -28.14 -10.67
CA THR A 263 8.59 -29.07 -11.79
C THR A 263 8.79 -30.50 -11.31
N GLU A 264 9.15 -30.69 -10.04
CA GLU A 264 9.33 -32.02 -9.43
C GLU A 264 8.02 -32.58 -8.87
N LEU A 265 6.98 -31.75 -8.69
CA LEU A 265 5.67 -32.19 -8.25
C LEU A 265 4.94 -32.98 -9.34
N LYS A 266 4.55 -34.21 -9.02
CA LYS A 266 3.66 -34.98 -9.88
C LYS A 266 2.28 -34.28 -9.90
N ARG A 267 1.73 -34.07 -11.09
CA ARG A 267 0.40 -33.48 -11.29
C ARG A 267 -0.51 -34.50 -11.94
N VAL A 268 -1.69 -34.69 -11.36
CA VAL A 268 -2.67 -35.69 -11.80
C VAL A 268 -4.01 -35.03 -12.00
N LEU A 269 -4.56 -35.12 -13.20
CA LEU A 269 -5.91 -34.69 -13.51
C LEU A 269 -6.87 -35.89 -13.35
N ILE A 270 -7.92 -35.74 -12.55
CA ILE A 270 -8.97 -36.74 -12.32
C ILE A 270 -10.28 -36.23 -12.89
N THR A 271 -10.81 -36.94 -13.87
CA THR A 271 -12.10 -36.64 -14.54
C THR A 271 -13.09 -37.80 -14.51
N ARG A 272 -12.63 -39.00 -14.07
CA ARG A 272 -13.42 -40.22 -14.05
C ARG A 272 -13.28 -40.94 -12.73
N GLU A 273 -14.31 -41.73 -12.37
CA GLU A 273 -14.37 -42.46 -11.11
C GLU A 273 -13.19 -43.41 -10.89
N ASN A 274 -12.80 -44.19 -11.92
CA ASN A 274 -11.68 -45.12 -11.81
C ASN A 274 -10.32 -44.45 -11.60
N GLU A 275 -10.18 -43.15 -11.89
CA GLU A 275 -8.97 -42.37 -11.65
C GLU A 275 -8.84 -41.93 -10.18
N LEU A 276 -9.95 -41.94 -9.41
CA LEU A 276 -9.93 -41.66 -7.97
C LEU A 276 -9.10 -42.69 -7.17
N ASP A 277 -8.91 -43.87 -7.70
CA ASP A 277 -8.06 -44.90 -7.05
C ASP A 277 -6.61 -44.39 -6.88
N LEU A 278 -6.10 -43.56 -7.79
CA LEU A 278 -4.78 -42.93 -7.67
C LEU A 278 -4.68 -42.04 -6.42
N LEU A 279 -5.72 -41.27 -6.13
CA LEU A 279 -5.79 -40.46 -4.91
C LEU A 279 -5.96 -41.34 -3.68
N ARG A 280 -6.84 -42.36 -3.76
CA ARG A 280 -7.12 -43.28 -2.66
C ARG A 280 -5.88 -44.03 -2.18
N ASP A 281 -5.04 -44.45 -3.12
CA ASP A 281 -3.80 -45.18 -2.83
C ASP A 281 -2.72 -44.27 -2.22
N ASP A 282 -2.76 -42.95 -2.51
CA ASP A 282 -1.83 -41.97 -1.97
C ASP A 282 -2.23 -41.43 -0.59
N LEU A 283 -3.52 -41.43 -0.27
CA LEU A 283 -4.04 -40.97 1.01
C LEU A 283 -3.80 -42.01 2.12
N LYS A 284 -2.92 -41.68 3.06
CA LYS A 284 -2.60 -42.51 4.23
C LYS A 284 -3.32 -42.00 5.47
N ALA A 285 -3.50 -42.88 6.46
CA ALA A 285 -3.98 -42.48 7.78
C ALA A 285 -3.02 -41.48 8.42
N ASP A 286 -3.56 -40.54 9.18
CA ASP A 286 -2.84 -39.46 9.88
C ASP A 286 -2.09 -38.48 8.94
N GLN A 287 -2.56 -38.35 7.70
CA GLN A 287 -2.00 -37.42 6.73
C GLN A 287 -2.76 -36.10 6.72
N THR A 288 -2.01 -35.00 6.64
CA THR A 288 -2.57 -33.70 6.31
C THR A 288 -2.50 -33.47 4.80
N ILE A 289 -3.61 -33.07 4.21
CA ILE A 289 -3.73 -32.64 2.82
C ILE A 289 -4.04 -31.16 2.77
N ILE A 290 -3.59 -30.47 1.73
CA ILE A 290 -3.95 -29.08 1.49
C ILE A 290 -4.96 -29.02 0.36
N ILE A 291 -6.08 -28.38 0.60
CA ILE A 291 -7.16 -28.30 -0.40
C ILE A 291 -7.38 -26.88 -0.88
N LYS A 292 -7.81 -26.75 -2.14
CA LYS A 292 -8.39 -25.55 -2.73
C LYS A 292 -9.65 -25.92 -3.49
N VAL A 293 -10.77 -25.35 -3.08
CA VAL A 293 -12.05 -25.54 -3.77
C VAL A 293 -12.28 -24.42 -4.76
N PHE A 294 -12.55 -24.76 -6.01
CA PHE A 294 -12.93 -23.82 -7.07
C PHE A 294 -14.45 -23.82 -7.20
N ASN A 295 -15.07 -22.68 -6.92
CA ASN A 295 -16.53 -22.55 -6.95
C ASN A 295 -16.97 -21.22 -7.58
N ASP A 296 -18.24 -21.14 -7.96
CA ASP A 296 -18.85 -19.89 -8.44
C ASP A 296 -19.25 -19.01 -7.24
N ARG A 297 -18.42 -18.05 -6.92
CA ARG A 297 -18.64 -17.08 -5.83
C ARG A 297 -19.79 -16.09 -6.10
N ASN A 298 -20.27 -16.01 -7.35
CA ASN A 298 -21.36 -15.10 -7.72
C ASN A 298 -22.73 -15.62 -7.25
N HIS A 299 -22.85 -16.93 -7.06
CA HIS A 299 -24.07 -17.59 -6.56
C HIS A 299 -23.90 -18.00 -5.09
N ARG A 300 -23.91 -17.03 -4.17
CA ARG A 300 -23.72 -17.29 -2.73
C ARG A 300 -24.71 -18.29 -2.14
N ASP A 301 -25.93 -18.34 -2.65
CA ASP A 301 -26.96 -19.22 -2.10
C ASP A 301 -26.79 -20.69 -2.52
N PHE A 302 -26.19 -20.95 -3.69
CA PHE A 302 -25.92 -22.29 -4.22
C PHE A 302 -24.62 -22.29 -5.03
N PRO A 303 -23.45 -22.25 -4.37
CA PRO A 303 -22.18 -22.25 -5.08
C PRO A 303 -21.98 -23.56 -5.85
N VAL A 304 -21.73 -23.49 -7.14
CA VAL A 304 -21.35 -24.66 -7.94
C VAL A 304 -19.87 -24.93 -7.74
N VAL A 305 -19.51 -26.14 -7.31
CA VAL A 305 -18.10 -26.56 -7.19
C VAL A 305 -17.64 -27.13 -8.52
N TYR A 306 -16.72 -26.41 -9.18
CA TYR A 306 -16.16 -26.81 -10.49
C TYR A 306 -15.11 -27.88 -10.38
N GLY A 307 -14.26 -27.77 -9.36
CA GLY A 307 -13.16 -28.70 -9.12
C GLY A 307 -12.51 -28.46 -7.77
N ILE A 308 -11.71 -29.42 -7.37
CA ILE A 308 -10.94 -29.38 -6.12
C ILE A 308 -9.51 -29.73 -6.43
N ASN A 309 -8.57 -28.88 -6.01
CA ASN A 309 -7.16 -29.24 -6.02
C ASN A 309 -6.76 -29.76 -4.64
N ILE A 310 -6.07 -30.89 -4.61
CA ILE A 310 -5.56 -31.52 -3.40
C ILE A 310 -4.06 -31.69 -3.55
N LEU A 311 -3.30 -31.14 -2.64
CA LEU A 311 -1.87 -31.41 -2.50
C LEU A 311 -1.71 -32.46 -1.39
N SER A 312 -1.25 -33.63 -1.79
CA SER A 312 -0.73 -34.69 -0.94
C SER A 312 0.78 -34.49 -0.76
N THR A 313 1.52 -35.45 -0.22
CA THR A 313 2.95 -35.28 0.08
C THR A 313 3.80 -34.82 -1.12
N ASN A 314 3.68 -35.48 -2.29
CA ASN A 314 4.47 -35.16 -3.49
C ASN A 314 3.64 -35.11 -4.77
N THR A 315 2.32 -35.16 -4.66
CA THR A 315 1.40 -35.18 -5.79
C THR A 315 0.32 -34.13 -5.62
N SER A 316 0.11 -33.34 -6.65
CA SER A 316 -1.02 -32.42 -6.74
C SER A 316 -2.09 -33.03 -7.65
N TYR A 317 -3.27 -33.22 -7.11
CA TYR A 317 -4.43 -33.77 -7.81
C TYR A 317 -5.41 -32.64 -8.10
N PHE A 318 -5.82 -32.50 -9.34
CA PHE A 318 -7.00 -31.69 -9.68
C PHE A 318 -8.14 -32.61 -10.07
N ILE A 319 -9.23 -32.52 -9.32
CA ILE A 319 -10.43 -33.33 -9.51
C ILE A 319 -11.52 -32.44 -10.10
N LYS A 320 -11.93 -32.72 -11.36
CA LYS A 320 -13.08 -32.06 -11.98
C LYS A 320 -14.35 -32.59 -11.35
N THR A 321 -15.13 -31.74 -10.71
CA THR A 321 -16.37 -32.15 -10.01
C THR A 321 -17.61 -31.82 -10.81
N GLU A 322 -17.63 -30.72 -11.54
CA GLU A 322 -18.76 -30.31 -12.37
C GLU A 322 -19.00 -31.31 -13.51
N GLY A 323 -20.25 -31.79 -13.59
CA GLY A 323 -20.70 -32.70 -14.65
C GLY A 323 -20.14 -34.13 -14.57
N THR A 324 -19.37 -34.47 -13.52
CA THR A 324 -18.70 -35.79 -13.43
C THR A 324 -19.31 -36.73 -12.39
N GLY A 325 -20.05 -36.20 -11.41
CA GLY A 325 -20.57 -36.98 -10.28
C GLY A 325 -19.48 -37.43 -9.27
N LEU A 326 -18.26 -36.90 -9.37
CA LEU A 326 -17.14 -37.31 -8.50
C LEU A 326 -17.19 -36.71 -7.10
N LEU A 327 -17.92 -35.61 -6.89
CA LEU A 327 -17.92 -34.86 -5.64
C LEU A 327 -18.39 -35.69 -4.42
N PRO A 328 -19.49 -36.49 -4.48
CA PRO A 328 -19.89 -37.35 -3.36
C PRO A 328 -18.86 -38.46 -3.08
N LEU A 329 -18.20 -39.00 -4.10
CA LEU A 329 -17.19 -40.04 -3.92
C LEU A 329 -15.93 -39.46 -3.25
N LEU A 330 -15.53 -38.27 -3.64
CA LEU A 330 -14.42 -37.56 -3.05
C LEU A 330 -14.72 -37.21 -1.58
N ALA A 331 -15.95 -36.84 -1.24
CA ALA A 331 -16.36 -36.57 0.12
C ALA A 331 -16.01 -37.74 1.07
N GLY A 332 -16.39 -38.96 0.73
CA GLY A 332 -16.08 -40.15 1.53
C GLY A 332 -14.58 -40.48 1.64
N MET A 333 -13.72 -39.85 0.82
CA MET A 333 -12.28 -40.05 0.86
C MET A 333 -11.57 -39.02 1.75
N ILE A 334 -11.93 -37.75 1.63
CA ILE A 334 -11.25 -36.66 2.36
C ILE A 334 -11.83 -36.43 3.77
N THR A 335 -13.06 -36.87 4.05
CA THR A 335 -13.67 -36.85 5.39
C THR A 335 -13.43 -38.15 6.16
N ARG A 336 -12.62 -39.07 5.65
CA ARG A 336 -12.26 -40.30 6.33
C ARG A 336 -11.44 -40.02 7.58
N GLU A 337 -11.68 -40.78 8.65
CA GLU A 337 -10.90 -40.71 9.88
C GLU A 337 -9.36 -40.80 9.59
N GLY A 338 -8.62 -39.91 10.21
CA GLY A 338 -7.17 -39.79 10.03
C GLY A 338 -6.72 -38.98 8.81
N ILE A 339 -7.62 -38.37 8.02
CA ILE A 339 -7.26 -37.38 7.01
C ILE A 339 -7.57 -35.99 7.56
N ARG A 340 -6.55 -35.16 7.71
CA ARG A 340 -6.69 -33.79 8.18
C ARG A 340 -6.54 -32.80 7.04
N ILE A 341 -7.28 -31.70 7.10
CA ILE A 341 -7.37 -30.72 6.04
C ILE A 341 -6.69 -29.43 6.47
N ALA A 342 -5.82 -28.92 5.62
CA ALA A 342 -5.24 -27.58 5.73
C ALA A 342 -5.61 -26.75 4.48
N GLY A 343 -5.65 -25.43 4.67
CA GLY A 343 -6.00 -24.52 3.58
C GLY A 343 -5.86 -23.05 3.96
N HIS A 344 -6.58 -22.23 3.23
CA HIS A 344 -6.63 -20.78 3.46
C HIS A 344 -8.08 -20.32 3.28
N ASN A 345 -8.68 -19.73 4.32
CA ASN A 345 -10.09 -19.36 4.37
C ASN A 345 -11.03 -20.55 4.13
N LEU A 346 -10.79 -21.65 4.84
CA LEU A 346 -11.51 -22.91 4.70
C LEU A 346 -13.01 -22.80 4.97
N LYS A 347 -13.46 -21.80 5.71
CA LYS A 347 -14.90 -21.58 5.96
C LYS A 347 -15.70 -21.49 4.65
N GLU A 348 -15.19 -20.73 3.67
CA GLU A 348 -15.85 -20.59 2.36
C GLU A 348 -15.81 -21.90 1.57
N ASP A 349 -14.70 -22.63 1.63
CA ASP A 349 -14.55 -23.91 0.98
C ASP A 349 -15.50 -24.96 1.59
N TYR A 350 -15.59 -25.02 2.91
CA TYR A 350 -16.53 -25.92 3.62
C TYR A 350 -17.99 -25.58 3.34
N TYR A 351 -18.35 -24.29 3.33
CA TYR A 351 -19.69 -23.87 2.93
C TYR A 351 -20.04 -24.36 1.51
N ALA A 352 -19.15 -24.19 0.54
CA ALA A 352 -19.37 -24.66 -0.81
C ALA A 352 -19.52 -26.19 -0.88
N LEU A 353 -18.71 -26.92 -0.13
CA LEU A 353 -18.81 -28.39 -0.05
C LEU A 353 -20.10 -28.85 0.59
N LEU A 354 -20.51 -28.26 1.72
CA LEU A 354 -21.76 -28.56 2.41
C LEU A 354 -22.97 -28.28 1.53
N ALA A 355 -22.99 -27.17 0.80
CA ALA A 355 -24.05 -26.82 -0.14
C ALA A 355 -24.16 -27.81 -1.32
N ASN A 356 -23.12 -28.59 -1.60
CA ASN A 356 -23.08 -29.61 -2.65
C ASN A 356 -23.12 -31.05 -2.11
N GLY A 357 -23.67 -31.28 -0.90
CA GLY A 357 -24.03 -32.60 -0.37
C GLY A 357 -22.97 -33.29 0.48
N PHE A 358 -21.90 -32.61 0.89
CA PHE A 358 -20.88 -33.17 1.81
C PHE A 358 -21.45 -33.49 3.21
N SER A 359 -22.60 -32.96 3.57
CA SER A 359 -23.31 -33.26 4.83
C SER A 359 -24.06 -34.61 4.84
N GLU A 360 -24.24 -35.21 3.66
CA GLU A 360 -24.94 -36.51 3.52
C GLU A 360 -23.94 -37.68 3.61
N LEU A 361 -23.20 -37.79 4.70
CA LEU A 361 -22.37 -38.96 4.96
C LEU A 361 -23.30 -40.20 5.16
N PRO A 362 -22.86 -41.40 4.69
CA PRO A 362 -23.67 -42.61 4.84
C PRO A 362 -24.13 -42.83 6.28
N ALA A 363 -25.43 -43.11 6.46
CA ALA A 363 -26.06 -43.30 7.76
C ALA A 363 -25.29 -44.37 8.56
N GLY A 364 -24.58 -43.95 9.59
CA GLY A 364 -23.80 -44.80 10.48
C GLY A 364 -22.47 -44.24 10.98
N GLN A 365 -21.92 -43.22 10.31
CA GLN A 365 -20.74 -42.46 10.77
C GLN A 365 -21.20 -41.09 11.31
N LYS A 366 -21.66 -41.05 12.55
CA LYS A 366 -21.80 -39.79 13.29
C LYS A 366 -20.43 -39.45 13.87
N THR A 367 -19.63 -38.73 13.10
CA THR A 367 -18.57 -37.91 13.66
C THR A 367 -19.17 -36.59 14.10
N GLU A 368 -18.74 -36.04 15.23
CA GLU A 368 -19.19 -34.71 15.70
C GLU A 368 -18.84 -33.60 14.71
N SER A 369 -17.88 -33.83 13.83
CA SER A 369 -17.39 -32.96 12.78
C SER A 369 -17.31 -33.71 11.44
N VAL A 370 -17.62 -33.03 10.34
CA VAL A 370 -17.45 -33.54 8.96
C VAL A 370 -16.01 -33.40 8.49
N PHE A 371 -15.33 -32.32 8.92
CA PHE A 371 -13.98 -31.99 8.50
C PHE A 371 -13.01 -32.01 9.69
N ASP A 372 -11.90 -32.72 9.56
CA ASP A 372 -10.79 -32.64 10.52
C ASP A 372 -9.82 -31.56 10.05
N THR A 373 -9.97 -30.34 10.58
CA THR A 373 -9.17 -29.18 10.17
C THR A 373 -7.83 -29.16 10.89
N ALA A 374 -6.73 -29.28 10.13
CA ALA A 374 -5.37 -29.21 10.65
C ALA A 374 -4.84 -27.79 10.76
N PHE A 375 -5.14 -26.94 9.75
CA PHE A 375 -4.62 -25.58 9.71
C PHE A 375 -5.40 -24.69 8.73
N ASP A 376 -5.63 -23.43 9.11
CA ASP A 376 -6.11 -22.38 8.23
C ASP A 376 -5.17 -21.16 8.31
N THR A 377 -4.53 -20.82 7.19
CA THR A 377 -3.53 -19.76 7.18
C THR A 377 -4.13 -18.36 7.34
N ALA A 378 -5.38 -18.13 6.92
CA ALA A 378 -6.06 -16.85 7.13
C ALA A 378 -6.40 -16.63 8.60
N ILE A 379 -6.88 -17.67 9.29
CA ILE A 379 -7.18 -17.62 10.73
C ILE A 379 -5.90 -17.49 11.55
N ALA A 380 -4.83 -18.21 11.19
CA ALA A 380 -3.54 -18.08 11.86
C ALA A 380 -3.03 -16.63 11.78
N GLN A 381 -3.08 -16.03 10.59
CA GLN A 381 -2.68 -14.64 10.41
C GLN A 381 -3.58 -13.66 11.17
N TYR A 382 -4.89 -13.90 11.20
CA TYR A 382 -5.82 -13.09 11.97
C TYR A 382 -5.47 -13.07 13.47
N LEU A 383 -5.11 -14.21 14.05
CA LEU A 383 -4.71 -14.28 15.45
C LEU A 383 -3.37 -13.58 15.71
N ILE A 384 -2.41 -13.68 14.79
CA ILE A 384 -1.09 -13.04 14.90
C ILE A 384 -1.22 -11.51 14.80
N ASP A 385 -2.03 -11.01 13.86
CA ASP A 385 -2.25 -9.57 13.69
C ASP A 385 -3.72 -9.28 13.34
N PRO A 386 -4.60 -9.10 14.36
CA PRO A 386 -6.03 -8.84 14.15
C PRO A 386 -6.34 -7.42 13.66
N SER A 387 -5.32 -6.54 13.58
CA SER A 387 -5.51 -5.14 13.14
C SER A 387 -5.54 -4.98 11.62
N ARG A 388 -5.24 -6.03 10.88
CA ARG A 388 -5.14 -5.99 9.41
C ARG A 388 -6.49 -5.84 8.73
N SER A 389 -6.51 -5.12 7.62
CA SER A 389 -7.71 -4.95 6.79
C SER A 389 -7.98 -6.14 5.88
N ASN A 390 -6.96 -6.98 5.61
CA ASN A 390 -7.10 -8.12 4.71
C ASN A 390 -6.12 -9.28 5.05
N TYR A 391 -6.57 -10.50 4.82
CA TYR A 391 -5.83 -11.74 5.07
C TYR A 391 -5.70 -12.58 3.78
N GLU A 392 -5.70 -11.94 2.60
CA GLU A 392 -5.59 -12.63 1.32
C GLU A 392 -4.23 -13.32 1.15
N LEU A 393 -4.23 -14.52 0.55
CA LEU A 393 -3.04 -15.32 0.32
C LEU A 393 -1.95 -14.53 -0.42
N LYS A 394 -2.35 -13.74 -1.42
CA LYS A 394 -1.44 -12.87 -2.19
C LYS A 394 -0.69 -11.87 -1.29
N ALA A 395 -1.39 -11.22 -0.36
CA ALA A 395 -0.79 -10.26 0.56
C ALA A 395 0.21 -10.94 1.50
N MET A 396 -0.15 -12.12 1.99
CA MET A 396 0.71 -12.90 2.88
C MET A 396 1.95 -13.44 2.17
N MET A 397 1.82 -13.93 0.93
CA MET A 397 2.98 -14.37 0.12
C MET A 397 3.96 -13.24 -0.16
N LEU A 398 3.44 -12.05 -0.42
CA LEU A 398 4.27 -10.87 -0.61
C LEU A 398 5.01 -10.48 0.68
N GLU A 399 4.34 -10.50 1.81
CA GLU A 399 4.91 -10.13 3.11
C GLU A 399 5.97 -11.11 3.59
N TYR A 400 5.66 -12.41 3.60
CA TYR A 400 6.54 -13.41 4.20
C TYR A 400 7.65 -13.91 3.27
N PHE A 401 7.44 -13.79 1.94
CA PHE A 401 8.36 -14.37 0.96
C PHE A 401 8.77 -13.40 -0.15
N HIS A 402 8.27 -12.16 -0.15
CA HIS A 402 8.49 -11.16 -1.20
C HIS A 402 8.12 -11.65 -2.61
N GLU A 403 7.17 -12.60 -2.67
CA GLU A 403 6.71 -13.22 -3.92
C GLU A 403 5.33 -12.68 -4.30
N ASP A 404 5.22 -12.14 -5.54
CA ASP A 404 3.94 -11.74 -6.09
C ASP A 404 3.18 -12.96 -6.61
N MET A 405 1.96 -13.14 -6.14
CA MET A 405 1.05 -14.19 -6.56
C MET A 405 -0.11 -13.57 -7.34
N GLU A 406 -0.42 -14.13 -8.52
CA GLU A 406 -1.62 -13.74 -9.26
C GLU A 406 -2.89 -14.17 -8.49
N THR A 407 -3.93 -13.35 -8.53
CA THR A 407 -5.23 -13.76 -7.97
C THR A 407 -5.87 -14.81 -8.86
N GLU A 408 -6.83 -15.58 -8.31
CA GLU A 408 -7.60 -16.55 -9.08
C GLU A 408 -8.28 -15.89 -10.29
N ALA A 409 -8.83 -14.70 -10.10
CA ALA A 409 -9.48 -13.93 -11.14
C ALA A 409 -8.50 -13.53 -12.26
N ASP A 410 -7.30 -13.04 -11.90
CA ASP A 410 -6.28 -12.61 -12.86
C ASP A 410 -5.75 -13.80 -13.67
N PHE A 411 -5.50 -14.93 -13.01
CA PHE A 411 -4.91 -16.12 -13.64
C PHE A 411 -5.89 -16.87 -14.55
N LEU A 412 -7.16 -16.98 -14.13
CA LEU A 412 -8.18 -17.76 -14.84
C LEU A 412 -8.95 -16.94 -15.87
N SER A 413 -8.88 -15.59 -15.83
CA SER A 413 -9.56 -14.73 -16.81
C SER A 413 -8.88 -14.77 -18.17
N ASP A 414 -9.47 -15.48 -19.14
CA ASP A 414 -9.26 -15.21 -20.55
C ASP A 414 -10.36 -14.25 -21.01
N ASN A 415 -10.00 -13.01 -21.35
CA ASN A 415 -10.92 -11.99 -21.91
C ASN A 415 -12.11 -11.56 -21.01
N GLY A 416 -11.96 -11.58 -19.68
CA GLY A 416 -12.95 -11.02 -18.74
C GLY A 416 -14.22 -11.87 -18.54
N GLN A 417 -14.26 -13.11 -18.98
CA GLN A 417 -15.32 -14.06 -18.64
C GLN A 417 -14.80 -15.08 -17.64
N MET A 418 -15.28 -14.97 -16.39
CA MET A 418 -15.10 -16.04 -15.39
C MET A 418 -16.10 -17.16 -15.71
N GLY A 419 -15.60 -18.37 -15.93
CA GLY A 419 -16.41 -19.55 -16.13
C GLY A 419 -15.54 -20.77 -16.43
N PHE A 420 -15.97 -21.94 -15.94
CA PHE A 420 -15.30 -23.20 -16.25
C PHE A 420 -15.66 -23.58 -17.69
N LEU A 421 -14.74 -23.35 -18.63
CA LEU A 421 -14.87 -23.81 -20.01
C LEU A 421 -14.23 -25.20 -20.15
N ASP A 422 -14.86 -26.09 -20.92
CA ASP A 422 -14.25 -27.38 -21.26
C ASP A 422 -12.85 -27.17 -21.85
N GLY A 423 -11.86 -27.86 -21.27
CA GLY A 423 -10.44 -27.72 -21.64
C GLY A 423 -9.63 -26.73 -20.79
N SER A 424 -10.24 -26.07 -19.79
CA SER A 424 -9.52 -25.17 -18.87
C SER A 424 -8.91 -25.89 -17.66
N GLU A 425 -9.17 -27.18 -17.48
CA GLU A 425 -8.69 -27.99 -16.36
C GLU A 425 -7.16 -27.88 -16.11
N PRO A 426 -6.28 -27.85 -17.14
CA PRO A 426 -4.85 -27.67 -16.92
C PRO A 426 -4.49 -26.33 -16.24
N LYS A 427 -5.21 -25.24 -16.55
CA LYS A 427 -5.00 -23.95 -15.91
C LYS A 427 -5.42 -23.98 -14.44
N TYR A 428 -6.59 -24.54 -14.13
CA TYR A 428 -7.04 -24.73 -12.75
C TYR A 428 -6.10 -25.60 -11.93
N MET A 429 -5.59 -26.67 -12.53
CA MET A 429 -4.60 -27.55 -11.89
C MET A 429 -3.27 -26.81 -11.64
N GLU A 430 -2.81 -26.00 -12.60
CA GLU A 430 -1.59 -25.21 -12.44
C GLU A 430 -1.74 -24.18 -11.31
N TYR A 431 -2.81 -23.38 -11.35
CA TYR A 431 -3.09 -22.39 -10.31
C TYR A 431 -3.28 -23.04 -8.94
N GLY A 432 -4.11 -24.08 -8.85
CA GLY A 432 -4.38 -24.80 -7.60
C GLY A 432 -3.12 -25.42 -7.00
N THR A 433 -2.22 -25.96 -7.85
CA THR A 433 -0.94 -26.47 -7.37
C THR A 433 -0.07 -25.37 -6.76
N LYS A 434 0.10 -24.25 -7.46
CA LYS A 434 0.84 -23.08 -6.96
C LYS A 434 0.24 -22.57 -5.64
N TRP A 435 -1.08 -22.48 -5.59
CA TRP A 435 -1.83 -22.02 -4.43
C TRP A 435 -1.62 -22.94 -3.21
N CYS A 436 -1.75 -24.27 -3.38
CA CYS A 436 -1.53 -25.21 -2.29
C CYS A 436 -0.08 -25.21 -1.78
N VAL A 437 0.91 -25.07 -2.65
CA VAL A 437 2.32 -24.95 -2.26
C VAL A 437 2.58 -23.65 -1.50
N SER A 438 1.94 -22.54 -1.88
CA SER A 438 2.01 -21.28 -1.15
C SER A 438 1.43 -21.41 0.26
N VAL A 439 0.29 -22.10 0.40
CA VAL A 439 -0.31 -22.41 1.70
C VAL A 439 0.62 -23.28 2.55
N GLU A 440 1.24 -24.32 1.96
CA GLU A 440 2.19 -25.21 2.65
C GLU A 440 3.35 -24.40 3.29
N ARG A 441 3.93 -23.47 2.51
CA ARG A 441 5.01 -22.59 3.00
C ARG A 441 4.56 -21.67 4.12
N LEU A 442 3.37 -21.07 3.98
CA LEU A 442 2.80 -20.20 5.02
C LEU A 442 2.51 -20.96 6.31
N ILE A 443 2.02 -22.20 6.25
CA ILE A 443 1.86 -23.04 7.44
C ILE A 443 3.19 -23.16 8.20
N GLY A 444 4.31 -23.38 7.48
CA GLY A 444 5.64 -23.49 8.08
C GLY A 444 6.06 -22.24 8.85
N VAL A 445 5.75 -21.05 8.34
CA VAL A 445 6.09 -19.76 8.99
C VAL A 445 5.10 -19.44 10.10
N LEU A 446 3.79 -19.47 9.81
CA LEU A 446 2.75 -19.06 10.75
C LEU A 446 2.68 -19.94 12.00
N SER A 447 2.97 -21.25 11.86
CA SER A 447 3.07 -22.14 13.01
C SER A 447 4.12 -21.68 14.03
N GLN A 448 5.24 -21.13 13.57
CA GLN A 448 6.28 -20.62 14.46
C GLN A 448 5.85 -19.34 15.16
N TYR A 449 5.12 -18.45 14.47
CA TYR A 449 4.55 -17.26 15.09
C TYR A 449 3.46 -17.61 16.11
N LEU A 450 2.58 -18.57 15.83
CA LEU A 450 1.58 -19.03 16.81
C LEU A 450 2.23 -19.57 18.09
N ILE A 451 3.32 -20.33 17.97
CA ILE A 451 4.10 -20.81 19.13
C ILE A 451 4.74 -19.64 19.86
N LYS A 452 5.42 -18.75 19.16
CA LYS A 452 6.14 -17.61 19.73
C LYS A 452 5.22 -16.67 20.52
N GLU A 453 4.02 -16.41 19.99
CA GLU A 453 3.04 -15.50 20.59
C GLU A 453 2.05 -16.24 21.54
N GLU A 454 2.30 -17.54 21.84
CA GLU A 454 1.48 -18.38 22.74
C GLU A 454 -0.01 -18.49 22.32
N LEU A 455 -0.27 -18.47 21.00
CA LEU A 455 -1.62 -18.46 20.41
C LEU A 455 -2.14 -19.87 20.03
N GLU A 456 -1.36 -20.93 20.25
CA GLU A 456 -1.70 -22.31 19.83
C GLU A 456 -3.03 -22.79 20.42
N THR A 457 -3.26 -22.57 21.70
CA THR A 457 -4.48 -23.03 22.37
C THR A 457 -5.73 -22.42 21.75
N ILE A 458 -5.74 -21.09 21.56
CA ILE A 458 -6.89 -20.42 20.94
C ILE A 458 -7.07 -20.87 19.48
N PHE A 459 -5.97 -21.04 18.75
CA PHE A 459 -5.99 -21.45 17.36
C PHE A 459 -6.58 -22.86 17.19
N TYR A 460 -6.01 -23.87 17.87
CA TYR A 460 -6.40 -25.26 17.68
C TYR A 460 -7.69 -25.68 18.42
N GLU A 461 -7.95 -25.11 19.60
CA GLU A 461 -9.09 -25.53 20.43
C GLU A 461 -10.35 -24.68 20.24
N VAL A 462 -10.25 -23.47 19.65
CA VAL A 462 -11.36 -22.56 19.46
C VAL A 462 -11.57 -22.24 17.98
N GLU A 463 -10.61 -21.63 17.33
CA GLU A 463 -10.79 -21.04 16.00
C GLU A 463 -10.94 -22.11 14.90
N LEU A 464 -10.09 -23.14 14.89
CA LEU A 464 -10.21 -24.19 13.87
C LEU A 464 -11.54 -24.97 13.96
N PRO A 465 -12.00 -25.44 15.13
CA PRO A 465 -13.32 -26.07 15.23
C PRO A 465 -14.49 -25.14 14.85
N LEU A 466 -14.34 -23.85 15.10
CA LEU A 466 -15.35 -22.84 14.77
C LEU A 466 -15.58 -22.69 13.26
N ILE A 467 -14.58 -22.97 12.43
CA ILE A 467 -14.66 -22.87 10.96
C ILE A 467 -15.86 -23.67 10.43
N GLU A 468 -15.94 -24.95 10.80
CA GLU A 468 -17.03 -25.83 10.35
C GLU A 468 -18.38 -25.39 10.92
N VAL A 469 -18.42 -25.01 12.19
CA VAL A 469 -19.65 -24.53 12.85
C VAL A 469 -20.22 -23.34 12.10
N LEU A 470 -19.39 -22.34 11.79
CA LEU A 470 -19.81 -21.15 11.05
C LEU A 470 -20.24 -21.48 9.62
N ALA A 471 -19.51 -22.35 8.92
CA ALA A 471 -19.89 -22.81 7.58
C ALA A 471 -21.26 -23.54 7.59
N SER A 472 -21.49 -24.37 8.59
CA SER A 472 -22.76 -25.07 8.79
C SER A 472 -23.93 -24.12 9.13
N MET A 473 -23.67 -23.11 9.98
CA MET A 473 -24.65 -22.06 10.28
C MET A 473 -25.04 -21.27 9.05
N GLU A 474 -24.06 -20.88 8.24
CA GLU A 474 -24.29 -20.17 6.98
C GLU A 474 -25.06 -21.05 5.98
N HIS A 475 -24.76 -22.34 5.91
CA HIS A 475 -25.46 -23.29 5.06
C HIS A 475 -26.95 -23.49 5.51
N CYS A 476 -27.20 -23.62 6.80
CA CYS A 476 -28.55 -23.74 7.32
C CYS A 476 -29.38 -22.47 7.15
N GLY A 477 -28.72 -21.31 7.26
CA GLY A 477 -29.34 -19.99 7.22
C GLY A 477 -30.33 -19.76 8.37
N PHE A 478 -31.07 -18.68 8.32
CA PHE A 478 -32.14 -18.35 9.25
C PHE A 478 -33.35 -17.74 8.52
N ALA A 479 -34.55 -17.90 9.11
CA ALA A 479 -35.76 -17.37 8.52
C ALA A 479 -35.83 -15.84 8.65
N VAL A 480 -36.14 -15.16 7.53
CA VAL A 480 -36.36 -13.71 7.48
C VAL A 480 -37.82 -13.43 7.14
N ASP A 481 -38.45 -12.53 7.89
CA ASP A 481 -39.77 -12.01 7.54
C ASP A 481 -39.61 -10.99 6.39
N ARG A 482 -39.92 -11.47 5.17
CA ARG A 482 -39.81 -10.66 3.95
C ARG A 482 -40.73 -9.44 3.99
N LYS A 483 -41.89 -9.52 4.66
CA LYS A 483 -42.86 -8.43 4.72
C LYS A 483 -42.36 -7.32 5.61
N GLU A 484 -41.82 -7.64 6.77
CA GLU A 484 -41.22 -6.68 7.69
C GLU A 484 -40.00 -6.03 7.09
N LEU A 485 -39.11 -6.83 6.45
CA LEU A 485 -37.91 -6.31 5.78
C LEU A 485 -38.27 -5.36 4.62
N SER A 486 -39.27 -5.71 3.79
CA SER A 486 -39.74 -4.84 2.71
C SER A 486 -40.36 -3.56 3.24
N GLY A 487 -41.12 -3.64 4.35
CA GLY A 487 -41.68 -2.48 5.02
C GLY A 487 -40.62 -1.53 5.58
N ALA A 488 -39.58 -2.08 6.22
CA ALA A 488 -38.44 -1.31 6.69
C ALA A 488 -37.69 -0.65 5.53
N GLY A 489 -37.44 -1.38 4.45
CA GLY A 489 -36.81 -0.87 3.24
C GLY A 489 -37.57 0.30 2.59
N LEU A 490 -38.88 0.20 2.51
CA LEU A 490 -39.74 1.29 2.01
C LEU A 490 -39.64 2.52 2.89
N ASN A 491 -39.75 2.38 4.20
CA ASN A 491 -39.64 3.49 5.16
C ASN A 491 -38.29 4.19 5.09
N ILE A 492 -37.18 3.43 4.99
CA ILE A 492 -35.83 3.95 4.81
C ILE A 492 -35.71 4.69 3.48
N GLY A 493 -36.25 4.14 2.38
CA GLY A 493 -36.25 4.75 1.05
C GLY A 493 -36.96 6.10 1.04
N ILE A 494 -38.16 6.20 1.68
CA ILE A 494 -38.89 7.46 1.83
C ILE A 494 -38.02 8.47 2.59
N ARG A 495 -37.39 8.04 3.69
CA ARG A 495 -36.59 8.94 4.52
C ARG A 495 -35.34 9.45 3.79
N ILE A 496 -34.68 8.58 3.01
CA ILE A 496 -33.56 8.99 2.16
C ILE A 496 -34.00 10.04 1.15
N SER A 497 -35.14 9.83 0.44
CA SER A 497 -35.66 10.80 -0.51
C SER A 497 -35.95 12.15 0.15
N GLU A 498 -36.65 12.18 1.30
CA GLU A 498 -36.91 13.41 2.04
C GLU A 498 -35.64 14.17 2.42
N LEU A 499 -34.62 13.44 2.88
CA LEU A 499 -33.34 14.04 3.25
C LEU A 499 -32.56 14.55 2.05
N THR A 500 -32.55 13.79 0.94
CA THR A 500 -31.95 14.22 -0.34
C THR A 500 -32.58 15.51 -0.84
N ASP A 501 -33.93 15.58 -0.88
CA ASP A 501 -34.64 16.78 -1.28
C ASP A 501 -34.37 17.97 -0.35
N ALA A 502 -34.20 17.72 0.94
CA ALA A 502 -33.85 18.77 1.90
C ALA A 502 -32.41 19.29 1.68
N ILE A 503 -31.46 18.39 1.41
CA ILE A 503 -30.07 18.73 1.10
C ILE A 503 -30.00 19.56 -0.18
N TYR A 504 -30.64 19.12 -1.28
CA TYR A 504 -30.64 19.86 -2.54
C TYR A 504 -31.28 21.25 -2.41
N ARG A 505 -32.36 21.37 -1.63
CA ARG A 505 -32.97 22.69 -1.34
C ARG A 505 -32.04 23.62 -0.54
N LEU A 506 -31.24 23.06 0.36
CA LEU A 506 -30.28 23.85 1.15
C LEU A 506 -29.05 24.23 0.33
N ALA A 507 -28.60 23.35 -0.54
CA ALA A 507 -27.46 23.57 -1.43
C ALA A 507 -27.80 24.51 -2.61
N GLY A 508 -29.09 24.55 -3.01
CA GLY A 508 -29.52 25.32 -4.18
C GLY A 508 -29.33 24.62 -5.52
N GLU A 509 -28.76 23.42 -5.53
CA GLU A 509 -28.52 22.60 -6.72
C GLU A 509 -28.55 21.11 -6.38
N GLU A 510 -28.78 20.25 -7.38
CA GLU A 510 -28.63 18.80 -7.27
C GLU A 510 -27.17 18.44 -7.54
N PHE A 511 -26.59 17.58 -6.69
CA PHE A 511 -25.21 17.09 -6.83
C PHE A 511 -25.09 15.64 -6.38
N ASN A 512 -24.05 14.97 -6.86
CA ASN A 512 -23.69 13.59 -6.47
C ASN A 512 -22.59 13.56 -5.42
#